data_3282faab2990a48d83363149152a618a
#
_entry.id   3282faab2990a48d83363149152a618a
#
_cell.length_a   1.000
_cell.length_b   1.000
_cell.length_c   1.000
_cell.angle_alpha   90.00
_cell.angle_beta   90.00
_cell.angle_gamma   90.00
#
_symmetry.space_group_name_H-M   'P 1'
#
loop_
_entity.id
_entity.type
_entity.pdbx_description
1 polymer ?
#
loop_
_entity_poly.entity_id
_entity_poly.type
_entity_poly.pdbx_seq_one_letter_code
_entity_poly.pdbx_strand_id
1 'polypeptide(L)'
;MKTISGGEKHGFPDILTNMIFLFLFAASSIFAAYSPAMAQDTAADQSNSKEDKSADQPEPKKVKPLGPADEFNRGVPRSSLKGYLKAARDGDFERAAKYLDMRYLAGRMDQSQGPQLARQLKIVLDKVIWFDLDAVSADPDGFPDDGLPANRDNIGRIKTPDKTVDLLMQRVPRGDGVLIWKISNQTVAEIPHLYEYYGYGPFEESLSKIFPDAQFLGWQLWQWVLWLLNLVLAFVLAFIITWIVNLFLSRKDTAMRQQIKRFVAWPVRFLLWLLLEQVGLSFIGLSMTVRTLFRFDPVLPFVMTWTALRLVDLIVFWWGERLRRSGREDAIVLLRPARTAIRITLVTAAVLFWLDNIGLKVSTLLAGLGVGGLAVALAAQDTLKNLLGSIMILLDKPYKVGQRIVAKGHDGVVEEIGLRSTRMRLLTGHQTTIPNDEMARIDIENIGRRPHIRRLANIGITYDTPPE
;
A
#
# COMPACT_ATOMS: atom_id res chain seq x y z
N MET A 1 -17.89 52.28 -8.06
CA MET A 1 -18.11 50.98 -8.71
C MET A 1 -17.57 49.89 -7.77
N LYS A 2 -18.49 49.15 -7.10
CA LYS A 2 -18.17 48.21 -6.03
C LYS A 2 -17.69 46.90 -6.67
N THR A 3 -16.47 46.47 -6.36
CA THR A 3 -15.93 45.17 -6.65
C THR A 3 -16.58 44.14 -5.72
N ILE A 4 -17.35 43.23 -6.28
CA ILE A 4 -17.97 42.09 -5.61
C ILE A 4 -16.88 41.05 -5.40
N SER A 5 -16.48 40.83 -4.13
CA SER A 5 -15.68 39.74 -3.66
C SER A 5 -16.49 38.43 -3.79
N GLY A 6 -16.20 37.64 -4.81
CA GLY A 6 -16.76 36.29 -4.94
C GLY A 6 -16.08 35.33 -3.98
N GLY A 7 -16.75 35.01 -2.88
CA GLY A 7 -16.38 33.90 -2.01
C GLY A 7 -16.50 32.57 -2.79
N GLU A 8 -15.37 31.88 -3.05
CA GLU A 8 -15.36 30.52 -3.56
C GLU A 8 -16.08 29.62 -2.55
N LYS A 9 -17.31 29.25 -2.88
CA LYS A 9 -18.03 28.16 -2.21
C LYS A 9 -17.21 26.89 -2.43
N HIS A 10 -16.70 26.27 -1.35
CA HIS A 10 -16.18 24.92 -1.36
C HIS A 10 -17.21 24.02 -2.03
N GLY A 11 -16.91 23.54 -3.23
CA GLY A 11 -17.86 22.82 -4.05
C GLY A 11 -18.23 21.48 -3.42
N PHE A 12 -19.49 21.13 -3.48
CA PHE A 12 -20.10 19.84 -3.10
C PHE A 12 -19.24 18.60 -3.41
N PRO A 13 -18.41 18.57 -4.51
CA PRO A 13 -17.50 17.43 -4.79
C PRO A 13 -16.38 17.27 -3.77
N ASP A 14 -15.87 18.33 -3.16
CA ASP A 14 -14.76 18.23 -2.19
C ASP A 14 -15.23 17.68 -0.84
N ILE A 15 -16.47 18.01 -0.45
CA ILE A 15 -17.10 17.47 0.77
C ILE A 15 -17.41 15.99 0.61
N LEU A 16 -17.99 15.62 -0.54
CA LEU A 16 -18.31 14.21 -0.83
C LEU A 16 -17.05 13.34 -0.91
N THR A 17 -15.98 13.81 -1.55
CA THR A 17 -14.70 13.12 -1.62
C THR A 17 -14.07 12.93 -0.22
N ASN A 18 -14.12 13.97 0.62
CA ASN A 18 -13.62 13.88 1.99
C ASN A 18 -14.49 12.96 2.87
N MET A 19 -15.81 12.96 2.69
CA MET A 19 -16.73 12.03 3.39
C MET A 19 -16.52 10.58 2.97
N ILE A 20 -16.34 10.31 1.68
CA ILE A 20 -16.03 8.94 1.19
C ILE A 20 -14.70 8.48 1.75
N PHE A 21 -13.66 9.34 1.80
CA PHE A 21 -12.38 9.02 2.42
C PHE A 21 -12.51 8.74 3.92
N LEU A 22 -13.28 9.52 4.65
CA LEU A 22 -13.52 9.32 6.08
C LEU A 22 -14.28 8.01 6.34
N PHE A 23 -15.28 7.70 5.52
CA PHE A 23 -16.05 6.46 5.62
C PHE A 23 -15.19 5.22 5.29
N LEU A 24 -14.41 5.26 4.22
CA LEU A 24 -13.49 4.18 3.86
C LEU A 24 -12.37 4.02 4.89
N PHE A 25 -11.89 5.10 5.48
CA PHE A 25 -10.94 5.08 6.59
C PHE A 25 -11.52 4.39 7.83
N ALA A 26 -12.74 4.76 8.24
CA ALA A 26 -13.42 4.14 9.37
C ALA A 26 -13.72 2.64 9.12
N ALA A 27 -14.18 2.30 7.90
CA ALA A 27 -14.43 0.92 7.51
C ALA A 27 -13.16 0.07 7.49
N SER A 28 -12.03 0.63 7.01
CA SER A 28 -10.72 -0.04 6.99
C SER A 28 -10.19 -0.32 8.40
N SER A 29 -10.36 0.62 9.32
CA SER A 29 -9.93 0.45 10.72
C SER A 29 -10.75 -0.62 11.45
N ILE A 30 -12.05 -0.73 11.15
CA ILE A 30 -12.93 -1.77 11.70
C ILE A 30 -12.58 -3.14 11.10
N PHE A 31 -12.29 -3.22 9.79
CA PHE A 31 -11.98 -4.48 9.11
C PHE A 31 -10.59 -5.02 9.48
N ALA A 32 -9.60 -4.16 9.70
CA ALA A 32 -8.26 -4.56 10.18
C ALA A 32 -8.32 -5.25 11.56
N ALA A 33 -9.30 -4.89 12.40
CA ALA A 33 -9.53 -5.53 13.69
C ALA A 33 -10.19 -6.93 13.57
N TYR A 34 -10.87 -7.22 12.45
CA TYR A 34 -11.59 -8.48 12.21
C TYR A 34 -10.88 -9.46 11.27
N SER A 35 -9.81 -9.05 10.58
CA SER A 35 -9.15 -9.85 9.54
C SER A 35 -8.45 -11.15 10.02
N PRO A 36 -7.95 -11.27 11.25
CA PRO A 36 -7.33 -12.54 11.67
C PRO A 36 -8.32 -13.69 11.89
N ALA A 37 -9.62 -13.41 12.03
CA ALA A 37 -10.63 -14.43 12.31
C ALA A 37 -11.16 -15.13 11.04
N MET A 38 -11.09 -14.48 9.86
CA MET A 38 -11.65 -15.04 8.61
C MET A 38 -10.63 -15.79 7.75
N ALA A 39 -9.32 -15.60 7.98
CA ALA A 39 -8.29 -16.27 7.20
C ALA A 39 -8.11 -17.77 7.57
N GLN A 40 -8.66 -18.21 8.68
CA GLN A 40 -8.57 -19.61 9.11
C GLN A 40 -9.64 -20.54 8.53
N ASP A 41 -10.83 -20.02 8.14
CA ASP A 41 -11.92 -20.87 7.65
C ASP A 41 -11.84 -21.20 6.14
N THR A 42 -11.06 -20.48 5.34
CA THR A 42 -10.97 -20.71 3.89
C THR A 42 -9.87 -21.66 3.43
N ALA A 43 -8.93 -22.01 4.30
CA ALA A 43 -7.88 -22.97 3.97
C ALA A 43 -8.27 -24.44 4.20
N ALA A 44 -9.35 -24.70 4.95
CA ALA A 44 -9.78 -26.05 5.28
C ALA A 44 -10.75 -26.69 4.26
N ASP A 45 -11.30 -25.91 3.30
CA ASP A 45 -12.42 -26.38 2.44
C ASP A 45 -12.00 -26.74 1.00
N GLN A 46 -10.71 -26.80 0.65
CA GLN A 46 -10.27 -27.11 -0.71
C GLN A 46 -9.55 -28.45 -0.90
N SER A 47 -9.53 -29.34 0.09
CA SER A 47 -8.85 -30.65 -0.05
C SER A 47 -9.77 -31.88 0.03
N ASN A 48 -11.07 -31.76 -0.06
CA ASN A 48 -11.92 -32.95 -0.06
C ASN A 48 -13.11 -32.85 -1.04
N SER A 49 -12.86 -33.13 -2.29
CA SER A 49 -13.90 -33.61 -3.22
C SER A 49 -13.34 -34.74 -4.08
N LYS A 50 -13.38 -35.96 -3.57
CA LYS A 50 -13.68 -37.19 -4.35
C LYS A 50 -13.81 -38.41 -3.43
N GLU A 51 -14.98 -39.08 -3.61
CA GLU A 51 -15.26 -40.51 -3.36
C GLU A 51 -15.23 -40.97 -1.90
N ASP A 52 -16.11 -41.70 -1.35
CA ASP A 52 -17.18 -42.57 -1.82
C ASP A 52 -18.10 -42.94 -0.63
N LYS A 53 -19.31 -43.39 -0.89
CA LYS A 53 -20.32 -43.83 0.06
C LYS A 53 -19.93 -45.12 0.76
N SER A 54 -19.88 -45.12 2.11
CA SER A 54 -20.44 -46.23 2.88
C SER A 54 -20.73 -45.72 4.32
N ALA A 55 -21.92 -45.94 4.74
CA ALA A 55 -22.39 -45.63 6.08
C ALA A 55 -21.64 -46.55 7.07
N ASP A 56 -20.87 -45.91 7.98
CA ASP A 56 -20.51 -46.53 9.25
C ASP A 56 -20.56 -45.45 10.35
N GLN A 57 -21.18 -45.84 11.47
CA GLN A 57 -21.40 -44.95 12.61
C GLN A 57 -20.02 -44.57 13.20
N PRO A 58 -19.78 -43.31 13.57
CA PRO A 58 -18.53 -42.94 14.21
C PRO A 58 -18.47 -43.56 15.60
N GLU A 59 -17.58 -44.54 15.79
CA GLU A 59 -17.15 -44.96 17.11
C GLU A 59 -16.75 -43.73 17.94
N PRO A 60 -17.12 -43.67 19.24
CA PRO A 60 -16.69 -42.59 20.11
C PRO A 60 -15.14 -42.58 20.15
N LYS A 61 -14.51 -41.50 19.64
CA LYS A 61 -13.07 -41.27 19.77
C LYS A 61 -12.70 -41.50 21.23
N LYS A 62 -12.00 -42.59 21.53
CA LYS A 62 -11.37 -42.82 22.82
C LYS A 62 -10.49 -41.61 23.13
N VAL A 63 -10.93 -40.79 24.10
CA VAL A 63 -10.13 -39.71 24.67
C VAL A 63 -8.91 -40.40 25.26
N LYS A 64 -7.74 -40.29 24.57
CA LYS A 64 -6.46 -40.75 25.13
C LYS A 64 -6.30 -40.09 26.50
N PRO A 65 -5.87 -40.79 27.55
CA PRO A 65 -5.70 -40.20 28.86
C PRO A 65 -4.75 -39.00 28.76
N LEU A 66 -5.19 -37.85 29.26
CA LEU A 66 -4.29 -36.72 29.55
C LEU A 66 -3.13 -37.31 30.36
N GLY A 67 -1.92 -37.19 29.89
CA GLY A 67 -0.71 -37.74 30.47
C GLY A 67 -0.66 -37.78 31.99
N PRO A 68 0.44 -38.11 32.64
CA PRO A 68 0.48 -38.33 34.10
C PRO A 68 0.03 -37.06 34.84
N ALA A 69 -0.72 -37.25 35.94
CA ALA A 69 -1.21 -36.15 36.77
C ALA A 69 -0.01 -35.37 37.32
N ASP A 70 0.01 -34.08 37.04
CA ASP A 70 1.07 -33.14 37.45
C ASP A 70 0.44 -31.80 37.86
N GLU A 71 0.90 -31.21 38.97
CA GLU A 71 0.43 -29.94 39.52
C GLU A 71 0.45 -28.80 38.51
N PHE A 72 1.44 -28.83 37.58
CA PHE A 72 1.64 -27.83 36.53
C PHE A 72 1.09 -28.27 35.17
N ASN A 73 0.40 -29.43 35.11
CA ASN A 73 -0.16 -29.97 33.88
C ASN A 73 0.85 -30.20 32.75
N ARG A 74 2.05 -30.75 33.10
CA ARG A 74 3.17 -31.00 32.19
C ARG A 74 3.19 -32.40 31.58
N GLY A 75 2.05 -33.09 31.61
CA GLY A 75 1.95 -34.48 31.13
C GLY A 75 2.10 -34.65 29.61
N VAL A 76 1.82 -33.61 28.82
CA VAL A 76 1.97 -33.59 27.35
C VAL A 76 2.66 -32.28 26.90
N PRO A 77 3.35 -32.29 25.73
CA PRO A 77 4.07 -31.10 25.23
C PRO A 77 3.18 -29.87 25.16
N ARG A 78 1.99 -29.98 24.55
CA ARG A 78 1.04 -28.87 24.37
C ARG A 78 0.59 -28.26 25.70
N SER A 79 0.21 -29.05 26.68
CA SER A 79 -0.24 -28.53 27.96
C SER A 79 0.89 -27.87 28.75
N SER A 80 2.12 -28.41 28.67
CA SER A 80 3.30 -27.82 29.30
C SER A 80 3.63 -26.47 28.69
N LEU A 81 3.69 -26.36 27.35
CA LEU A 81 3.93 -25.09 26.66
C LEU A 81 2.84 -24.06 26.97
N LYS A 82 1.55 -24.47 26.94
CA LYS A 82 0.42 -23.63 27.30
C LYS A 82 0.52 -23.12 28.74
N GLY A 83 0.95 -23.99 29.67
CA GLY A 83 1.18 -23.64 31.08
C GLY A 83 2.30 -22.61 31.25
N TYR A 84 3.43 -22.79 30.55
CA TYR A 84 4.52 -21.83 30.51
C TYR A 84 4.05 -20.46 29.96
N LEU A 85 3.40 -20.45 28.79
CA LEU A 85 2.94 -19.20 28.16
C LEU A 85 1.92 -18.46 29.04
N LYS A 86 1.05 -19.20 29.75
CA LYS A 86 0.08 -18.61 30.68
C LYS A 86 0.80 -17.98 31.88
N ALA A 87 1.67 -18.72 32.58
CA ALA A 87 2.42 -18.21 33.73
C ALA A 87 3.27 -16.99 33.34
N ALA A 88 3.92 -17.05 32.17
CA ALA A 88 4.74 -15.94 31.67
C ALA A 88 3.91 -14.70 31.26
N ARG A 89 2.66 -14.88 30.78
CA ARG A 89 1.71 -13.78 30.51
C ARG A 89 1.18 -13.14 31.79
N ASP A 90 0.93 -13.96 32.79
CA ASP A 90 0.48 -13.51 34.11
C ASP A 90 1.58 -12.82 34.93
N GLY A 91 2.84 -12.77 34.40
CA GLY A 91 4.01 -12.18 35.06
C GLY A 91 4.62 -13.06 36.17
N ASP A 92 4.09 -14.28 36.35
CA ASP A 92 4.60 -15.25 37.33
C ASP A 92 5.79 -16.03 36.73
N PHE A 93 6.95 -15.38 36.73
CA PHE A 93 8.15 -15.98 36.16
C PHE A 93 8.76 -17.08 37.05
N GLU A 94 8.46 -17.10 38.34
CA GLU A 94 8.84 -18.22 39.20
C GLU A 94 8.10 -19.51 38.83
N ARG A 95 6.81 -19.37 38.57
CA ARG A 95 6.00 -20.47 38.06
C ARG A 95 6.40 -20.84 36.62
N ALA A 96 6.64 -19.87 35.75
CA ALA A 96 7.12 -20.11 34.38
C ALA A 96 8.44 -20.87 34.34
N ALA A 97 9.36 -20.61 35.27
CA ALA A 97 10.63 -21.35 35.42
C ALA A 97 10.45 -22.85 35.68
N LYS A 98 9.32 -23.28 36.28
CA LYS A 98 9.03 -24.70 36.54
C LYS A 98 8.84 -25.52 35.25
N TYR A 99 8.58 -24.84 34.13
CA TYR A 99 8.45 -25.43 32.82
C TYR A 99 9.78 -25.50 32.03
N LEU A 100 10.86 -24.92 32.55
CA LEU A 100 12.21 -24.99 31.98
C LEU A 100 12.98 -26.18 32.57
N ASP A 101 13.75 -26.87 31.74
CA ASP A 101 14.68 -27.88 32.22
C ASP A 101 16.03 -27.24 32.53
N MET A 102 16.22 -26.92 33.80
CA MET A 102 17.43 -26.27 34.32
C MET A 102 18.55 -27.24 34.69
N ARG A 103 18.44 -28.52 34.28
CA ARG A 103 19.45 -29.54 34.55
C ARG A 103 20.53 -29.55 33.48
N TYR A 104 21.75 -29.82 33.86
CA TYR A 104 22.91 -29.99 32.97
C TYR A 104 23.14 -28.80 32.04
N LEU A 105 22.89 -27.57 32.50
CA LEU A 105 23.21 -26.37 31.74
C LEU A 105 24.73 -26.15 31.73
N ALA A 106 25.26 -25.86 30.54
CA ALA A 106 26.66 -25.52 30.38
C ALA A 106 26.95 -24.13 30.91
N GLY A 107 28.07 -23.95 31.64
CA GLY A 107 28.51 -22.65 32.13
C GLY A 107 28.02 -22.30 33.54
N ARG A 108 27.95 -20.98 33.85
CA ARG A 108 27.59 -20.43 35.17
C ARG A 108 26.07 -20.28 35.37
N MET A 109 25.24 -20.95 34.59
CA MET A 109 23.77 -20.86 34.76
C MET A 109 23.33 -21.71 35.94
N ASP A 110 22.75 -21.04 36.94
CA ASP A 110 22.25 -21.67 38.18
C ASP A 110 20.72 -21.67 38.18
N GLN A 111 20.13 -22.56 38.96
CA GLN A 111 18.66 -22.69 39.12
C GLN A 111 18.02 -21.36 39.60
N SER A 112 18.75 -20.51 40.29
CA SER A 112 18.29 -19.19 40.70
C SER A 112 17.99 -18.24 39.54
N GLN A 113 18.55 -18.48 38.35
CA GLN A 113 18.32 -17.68 37.15
C GLN A 113 17.05 -18.11 36.37
N GLY A 114 16.38 -19.17 36.83
CA GLY A 114 15.18 -19.68 36.17
C GLY A 114 14.10 -18.63 35.84
N PRO A 115 13.69 -17.78 36.79
CA PRO A 115 12.72 -16.71 36.52
C PRO A 115 13.18 -15.70 35.48
N GLN A 116 14.49 -15.34 35.50
CA GLN A 116 15.06 -14.43 34.52
C GLN A 116 15.09 -15.05 33.12
N LEU A 117 15.49 -16.31 32.98
CA LEU A 117 15.49 -17.05 31.72
C LEU A 117 14.06 -17.23 31.19
N ALA A 118 13.11 -17.50 32.07
CA ALA A 118 11.69 -17.58 31.69
C ALA A 118 11.17 -16.24 31.12
N ARG A 119 11.54 -15.12 31.76
CA ARG A 119 11.20 -13.77 31.26
C ARG A 119 11.88 -13.49 29.90
N GLN A 120 13.15 -13.81 29.76
CA GLN A 120 13.89 -13.62 28.50
C GLN A 120 13.31 -14.44 27.37
N LEU A 121 13.01 -15.71 27.61
CA LEU A 121 12.38 -16.57 26.61
C LEU A 121 11.02 -16.04 26.18
N LYS A 122 10.18 -15.57 27.13
CA LYS A 122 8.89 -14.96 26.79
C LYS A 122 9.06 -13.78 25.82
N ILE A 123 9.99 -12.88 26.11
CA ILE A 123 10.24 -11.70 25.29
C ILE A 123 10.66 -12.10 23.86
N VAL A 124 11.56 -13.09 23.74
CA VAL A 124 11.99 -13.63 22.46
C VAL A 124 10.82 -14.24 21.68
N LEU A 125 10.03 -15.09 22.35
CA LEU A 125 8.88 -15.75 21.71
C LEU A 125 7.84 -14.76 21.25
N ASP A 126 7.51 -13.75 22.05
CA ASP A 126 6.55 -12.70 21.69
C ASP A 126 7.00 -11.88 20.46
N LYS A 127 8.33 -11.72 20.24
CA LYS A 127 8.86 -10.96 19.11
C LYS A 127 9.04 -11.77 17.82
N VAL A 128 9.24 -13.08 17.91
CA VAL A 128 9.75 -13.86 16.77
C VAL A 128 8.78 -14.92 16.28
N ILE A 129 7.96 -15.50 17.17
CA ILE A 129 7.16 -16.68 16.82
C ILE A 129 5.69 -16.47 17.18
N TRP A 130 4.82 -16.73 16.20
CA TRP A 130 3.42 -17.05 16.45
C TRP A 130 3.32 -18.54 16.68
N PHE A 131 3.03 -18.97 17.92
CA PHE A 131 2.81 -20.39 18.21
C PHE A 131 1.40 -20.79 17.81
N ASP A 132 1.31 -21.71 16.88
CA ASP A 132 0.13 -22.53 16.70
C ASP A 132 0.19 -23.67 17.75
N LEU A 133 -0.51 -23.47 18.86
CA LEU A 133 -0.59 -24.47 19.93
C LEU A 133 -1.22 -25.79 19.46
N ASP A 134 -2.00 -25.76 18.39
CA ASP A 134 -2.62 -26.96 17.84
C ASP A 134 -1.65 -27.80 17.01
N ALA A 135 -0.57 -27.18 16.52
CA ALA A 135 0.54 -27.89 15.88
C ALA A 135 1.45 -28.63 16.87
N VAL A 136 1.43 -28.28 18.17
CA VAL A 136 2.22 -28.98 19.21
C VAL A 136 1.53 -30.26 19.64
N SER A 137 2.30 -31.36 19.85
CA SER A 137 1.74 -32.66 20.20
C SER A 137 0.92 -32.64 21.50
N ALA A 138 -0.28 -33.23 21.44
CA ALA A 138 -1.13 -33.52 22.60
C ALA A 138 -0.97 -34.95 23.12
N ASP A 139 -0.05 -35.74 22.52
CA ASP A 139 0.24 -37.11 22.93
C ASP A 139 1.28 -37.10 24.08
N PRO A 140 1.12 -37.91 25.13
CA PRO A 140 2.13 -38.06 26.18
C PRO A 140 3.51 -38.50 25.68
N ASP A 141 3.56 -39.19 24.56
CA ASP A 141 4.81 -39.67 23.92
C ASP A 141 5.40 -38.68 22.90
N GLY A 142 4.74 -37.51 22.67
CA GLY A 142 5.19 -36.50 21.71
C GLY A 142 4.82 -36.83 20.26
N PHE A 143 5.59 -36.32 19.30
CA PHE A 143 5.48 -36.69 17.86
C PHE A 143 6.48 -37.81 17.56
N PRO A 144 6.03 -39.02 17.17
CA PRO A 144 6.94 -40.13 16.89
C PRO A 144 7.69 -39.97 15.57
N ASP A 145 7.20 -39.13 14.63
CA ASP A 145 7.71 -39.07 13.23
C ASP A 145 8.44 -37.76 12.93
N ASP A 146 8.90 -37.00 13.93
CA ASP A 146 9.63 -35.74 13.74
C ASP A 146 11.15 -35.90 13.51
N GLY A 147 11.62 -37.14 13.49
CA GLY A 147 13.05 -37.47 13.33
C GLY A 147 13.91 -37.23 14.58
N LEU A 148 13.29 -36.86 15.70
CA LEU A 148 13.94 -36.64 16.99
C LEU A 148 13.84 -37.91 17.88
N PRO A 149 14.69 -38.02 18.90
CA PRO A 149 14.55 -39.07 19.91
C PRO A 149 13.18 -38.97 20.61
N ALA A 150 12.56 -40.10 20.96
CA ALA A 150 11.23 -40.20 21.56
C ALA A 150 11.03 -39.36 22.88
N ASN A 151 12.09 -38.85 23.46
CA ASN A 151 12.05 -37.99 24.62
C ASN A 151 12.16 -36.47 24.27
N ARG A 152 12.12 -36.10 22.98
CA ARG A 152 12.18 -34.74 22.49
C ARG A 152 11.08 -34.48 21.51
N ASP A 153 10.62 -33.21 21.42
CA ASP A 153 9.60 -32.75 20.49
C ASP A 153 9.98 -31.33 20.02
N ASN A 154 9.89 -31.05 18.73
CA ASN A 154 10.20 -29.74 18.18
C ASN A 154 8.93 -28.87 18.21
N ILE A 155 9.00 -27.73 18.88
CA ILE A 155 7.90 -26.78 18.99
C ILE A 155 8.07 -25.54 18.09
N GLY A 156 9.22 -25.38 17.44
CA GLY A 156 9.46 -24.26 16.55
C GLY A 156 10.93 -24.04 16.24
N ARG A 157 11.18 -23.06 15.38
CA ARG A 157 12.55 -22.74 14.93
C ARG A 157 12.74 -21.22 14.84
N ILE A 158 13.82 -20.72 15.45
CA ILE A 158 14.20 -19.32 15.40
C ILE A 158 15.47 -19.18 14.57
N LYS A 159 15.44 -18.32 13.54
CA LYS A 159 16.62 -17.99 12.72
C LYS A 159 17.28 -16.74 13.29
N THR A 160 18.52 -16.86 13.76
CA THR A 160 19.40 -15.71 14.04
C THR A 160 20.33 -15.45 12.86
N PRO A 161 21.01 -14.32 12.76
CA PRO A 161 21.99 -14.05 11.71
C PRO A 161 23.10 -15.10 11.64
N ASP A 162 23.50 -15.67 12.79
CA ASP A 162 24.62 -16.59 12.91
C ASP A 162 24.21 -18.06 12.75
N LYS A 163 23.03 -18.44 13.25
CA LYS A 163 22.57 -19.83 13.27
C LYS A 163 21.05 -19.94 13.34
N THR A 164 20.58 -21.14 13.10
CA THR A 164 19.18 -21.51 13.35
C THR A 164 19.09 -22.28 14.66
N VAL A 165 18.22 -21.85 15.57
CA VAL A 165 17.98 -22.46 16.88
C VAL A 165 16.65 -23.19 16.85
N ASP A 166 16.67 -24.50 17.10
CA ASP A 166 15.46 -25.29 17.27
C ASP A 166 14.96 -25.15 18.71
N LEU A 167 13.68 -24.85 18.85
CA LEU A 167 13.01 -24.83 20.14
C LEU A 167 12.47 -26.21 20.45
N LEU A 168 13.01 -26.85 21.46
CA LEU A 168 12.75 -28.23 21.79
C LEU A 168 12.06 -28.34 23.13
N MET A 169 11.06 -29.21 23.22
CA MET A 169 10.56 -29.77 24.48
C MET A 169 11.30 -31.07 24.80
N GLN A 170 11.44 -31.40 26.06
CA GLN A 170 12.10 -32.62 26.51
C GLN A 170 11.32 -33.26 27.63
N ARG A 171 11.19 -34.60 27.53
CA ARG A 171 10.57 -35.44 28.55
C ARG A 171 11.60 -35.76 29.64
N VAL A 172 11.28 -35.38 30.87
CA VAL A 172 12.23 -35.44 32.00
C VAL A 172 11.57 -36.08 33.25
N PRO A 173 12.33 -36.83 34.07
CA PRO A 173 11.81 -37.39 35.29
C PRO A 173 11.56 -36.29 36.35
N ARG A 174 10.42 -36.35 37.03
CA ARG A 174 10.02 -35.42 38.10
C ARG A 174 10.66 -35.72 39.45
N GLY A 175 11.30 -36.87 39.60
CA GLY A 175 11.92 -37.31 40.85
C GLY A 175 11.16 -38.43 41.55
N ASP A 176 9.87 -38.59 41.28
CA ASP A 176 8.97 -39.69 41.74
C ASP A 176 8.80 -40.79 40.67
N GLY A 177 9.58 -40.79 39.64
CA GLY A 177 9.50 -41.75 38.52
C GLY A 177 8.52 -41.32 37.40
N VAL A 178 7.72 -40.27 37.63
CA VAL A 178 6.79 -39.75 36.62
C VAL A 178 7.56 -38.89 35.59
N LEU A 179 7.33 -39.13 34.32
CA LEU A 179 7.91 -38.35 33.23
C LEU A 179 7.02 -37.16 32.86
N ILE A 180 7.59 -35.97 32.81
CA ILE A 180 6.90 -34.70 32.49
C ILE A 180 7.64 -33.99 31.36
N TRP A 181 6.91 -33.19 30.59
CA TRP A 181 7.47 -32.39 29.51
C TRP A 181 7.90 -31.00 30.01
N LYS A 182 9.11 -30.60 29.63
CA LYS A 182 9.67 -29.27 29.88
C LYS A 182 10.33 -28.73 28.64
N ILE A 183 10.52 -27.41 28.57
CA ILE A 183 11.39 -26.79 27.55
C ILE A 183 12.81 -27.32 27.78
N SER A 184 13.40 -27.88 26.75
CA SER A 184 14.66 -28.62 26.78
C SER A 184 15.80 -27.75 27.34
N ASN A 185 16.72 -28.38 28.07
CA ASN A 185 17.95 -27.74 28.55
C ASN A 185 18.79 -27.16 27.38
N GLN A 186 18.76 -27.79 26.21
CA GLN A 186 19.41 -27.26 25.01
C GLN A 186 18.77 -25.93 24.58
N THR A 187 17.46 -25.82 24.56
CA THR A 187 16.75 -24.55 24.29
C THR A 187 17.02 -23.52 25.38
N VAL A 188 17.03 -23.94 26.65
CA VAL A 188 17.29 -23.04 27.78
C VAL A 188 18.71 -22.46 27.70
N ALA A 189 19.70 -23.24 27.29
CA ALA A 189 21.07 -22.76 27.12
C ALA A 189 21.21 -21.71 25.99
N GLU A 190 20.32 -21.72 25.01
CA GLU A 190 20.31 -20.78 23.91
C GLU A 190 19.53 -19.48 24.22
N ILE A 191 18.77 -19.42 25.32
CA ILE A 191 17.96 -18.24 25.67
C ILE A 191 18.80 -16.95 25.76
N PRO A 192 19.97 -16.90 26.43
CA PRO A 192 20.76 -15.66 26.47
C PRO A 192 21.20 -15.19 25.09
N HIS A 193 21.61 -16.11 24.22
CA HIS A 193 21.99 -15.80 22.84
C HIS A 193 20.81 -15.28 22.03
N LEU A 194 19.63 -15.90 22.13
CA LEU A 194 18.41 -15.43 21.48
C LEU A 194 17.98 -14.06 22.01
N TYR A 195 18.17 -13.83 23.32
CA TYR A 195 17.84 -12.56 23.95
C TYR A 195 18.77 -11.41 23.52
N GLU A 196 20.03 -11.71 23.21
CA GLU A 196 20.97 -10.72 22.66
C GLU A 196 20.46 -10.14 21.32
N TYR A 197 19.88 -10.99 20.46
CA TYR A 197 19.36 -10.55 19.15
C TYR A 197 17.93 -10.01 19.20
N TYR A 198 17.06 -10.66 19.98
CA TYR A 198 15.62 -10.40 19.96
C TYR A 198 15.08 -9.82 21.28
N GLY A 199 15.93 -9.66 22.27
CA GLY A 199 15.57 -9.09 23.57
C GLY A 199 15.21 -7.61 23.50
N TYR A 200 15.02 -7.02 24.65
CA TYR A 200 14.91 -5.58 24.78
C TYR A 200 16.30 -4.93 24.71
N GLY A 201 16.39 -3.78 24.05
CA GLY A 201 17.60 -2.95 24.12
C GLY A 201 17.82 -2.38 25.53
N PRO A 202 19.01 -1.84 25.83
CA PRO A 202 19.31 -1.30 27.15
C PRO A 202 18.33 -0.21 27.63
N PHE A 203 17.83 0.58 26.70
CA PHE A 203 16.86 1.64 26.98
C PHE A 203 15.46 1.06 27.29
N GLU A 204 15.01 0.10 26.48
CA GLU A 204 13.75 -0.59 26.68
C GLU A 204 13.73 -1.38 27.99
N GLU A 205 14.85 -2.01 28.36
CA GLU A 205 14.98 -2.74 29.60
C GLU A 205 14.96 -1.81 30.83
N SER A 206 15.53 -0.62 30.70
CA SER A 206 15.47 0.40 31.77
C SER A 206 14.02 0.88 31.96
N LEU A 207 13.30 1.13 30.87
CA LEU A 207 11.89 1.53 30.93
C LEU A 207 10.99 0.43 31.49
N SER A 208 11.22 -0.83 31.11
CA SER A 208 10.44 -1.95 31.62
C SER A 208 10.59 -2.17 33.14
N LYS A 209 11.67 -1.66 33.77
CA LYS A 209 11.86 -1.70 35.22
C LYS A 209 11.17 -0.56 35.98
N ILE A 210 10.92 0.57 35.28
CA ILE A 210 10.30 1.77 35.88
C ILE A 210 8.76 1.63 35.89
N PHE A 211 8.21 1.02 34.86
CA PHE A 211 6.76 0.85 34.74
C PHE A 211 6.29 -0.48 35.35
N PRO A 212 5.09 -0.52 35.96
CA PRO A 212 4.50 -1.78 36.45
C PRO A 212 4.30 -2.76 35.30
N ASP A 213 4.46 -4.06 35.59
CA ASP A 213 4.25 -5.18 34.65
C ASP A 213 2.76 -5.38 34.26
N ALA A 214 2.03 -4.29 34.08
CA ALA A 214 0.64 -4.31 33.66
C ALA A 214 0.54 -4.32 32.13
N GLN A 215 -0.31 -5.20 31.61
CA GLN A 215 -0.59 -5.31 30.17
C GLN A 215 -1.97 -4.75 29.86
N PHE A 216 -2.05 -3.90 28.85
CA PHE A 216 -3.31 -3.40 28.29
C PHE A 216 -3.39 -3.72 26.80
N LEU A 217 -4.42 -4.45 26.36
CA LEU A 217 -4.57 -4.94 24.98
C LEU A 217 -3.33 -5.72 24.46
N GLY A 218 -2.67 -6.50 25.32
CA GLY A 218 -1.50 -7.29 24.96
C GLY A 218 -0.16 -6.51 24.91
N TRP A 219 -0.17 -5.25 25.28
CA TRP A 219 1.03 -4.39 25.38
C TRP A 219 1.35 -4.08 26.84
N GLN A 220 2.63 -4.00 27.12
CA GLN A 220 3.10 -3.44 28.39
C GLN A 220 2.88 -1.93 28.41
N LEU A 221 2.59 -1.35 29.57
CA LEU A 221 2.30 0.09 29.71
C LEU A 221 3.39 0.99 29.13
N TRP A 222 4.67 0.63 29.31
CA TRP A 222 5.79 1.38 28.75
C TRP A 222 5.81 1.42 27.22
N GLN A 223 5.31 0.38 26.53
CA GLN A 223 5.20 0.36 25.07
C GLN A 223 4.16 1.36 24.58
N TRP A 224 3.03 1.50 25.30
CA TRP A 224 2.03 2.53 25.02
C TRP A 224 2.60 3.94 25.17
N VAL A 225 3.39 4.18 26.22
CA VAL A 225 4.04 5.48 26.45
C VAL A 225 5.03 5.80 25.32
N LEU A 226 5.86 4.83 24.92
CA LEU A 226 6.79 5.01 23.80
C LEU A 226 6.07 5.24 22.49
N TRP A 227 4.99 4.51 22.24
CA TRP A 227 4.19 4.70 21.04
C TRP A 227 3.56 6.09 20.98
N LEU A 228 2.95 6.55 22.05
CA LEU A 228 2.40 7.91 22.14
C LEU A 228 3.49 8.98 21.97
N LEU A 229 4.66 8.76 22.59
CA LEU A 229 5.80 9.66 22.45
C LEU A 229 6.30 9.70 20.99
N ASN A 230 6.41 8.54 20.33
CA ASN A 230 6.77 8.45 18.91
C ASN A 230 5.76 9.18 18.03
N LEU A 231 4.46 8.98 18.28
CA LEU A 231 3.37 9.63 17.54
C LEU A 231 3.46 11.16 17.63
N VAL A 232 3.72 11.70 18.83
CA VAL A 232 3.89 13.15 19.03
C VAL A 232 5.19 13.63 18.39
N LEU A 233 6.31 12.90 18.57
CA LEU A 233 7.60 13.26 17.98
C LEU A 233 7.55 13.26 16.47
N ALA A 234 6.96 12.24 15.86
CA ALA A 234 6.74 12.16 14.41
C ALA A 234 5.90 13.33 13.88
N PHE A 235 4.84 13.71 14.63
CA PHE A 235 4.01 14.86 14.28
C PHE A 235 4.80 16.18 14.36
N VAL A 236 5.56 16.39 15.43
CA VAL A 236 6.40 17.58 15.61
C VAL A 236 7.46 17.68 14.52
N LEU A 237 8.13 16.57 14.19
CA LEU A 237 9.12 16.53 13.11
C LEU A 237 8.47 16.83 11.75
N ALA A 238 7.34 16.21 11.43
CA ALA A 238 6.60 16.49 10.20
C ALA A 238 6.15 17.96 10.14
N PHE A 239 5.72 18.53 11.29
CA PHE A 239 5.37 19.93 11.38
C PHE A 239 6.56 20.84 11.12
N ILE A 240 7.69 20.59 11.77
CA ILE A 240 8.92 21.39 11.61
C ILE A 240 9.41 21.33 10.17
N ILE A 241 9.50 20.15 9.56
CA ILE A 241 9.93 19.99 8.16
C ILE A 241 9.02 20.76 7.22
N THR A 242 7.70 20.59 7.35
CA THR A 242 6.75 21.29 6.48
C THR A 242 6.70 22.80 6.75
N TRP A 243 6.95 23.24 7.98
CA TRP A 243 7.07 24.63 8.33
C TRP A 243 8.30 25.28 7.69
N ILE A 244 9.46 24.63 7.74
CA ILE A 244 10.71 25.05 7.07
C ILE A 244 10.47 25.17 5.56
N VAL A 245 9.87 24.18 4.93
CA VAL A 245 9.54 24.21 3.49
C VAL A 245 8.63 25.40 3.18
N ASN A 246 7.60 25.63 3.99
CA ASN A 246 6.68 26.76 3.81
C ASN A 246 7.37 28.13 4.04
N LEU A 247 8.38 28.20 4.90
CA LEU A 247 9.19 29.40 5.10
C LEU A 247 9.99 29.77 3.83
N PHE A 248 10.61 28.80 3.18
CA PHE A 248 11.29 29.01 1.90
C PHE A 248 10.32 29.41 0.78
N LEU A 249 9.10 28.89 0.79
CA LEU A 249 8.05 29.25 -0.16
C LEU A 249 7.43 30.64 0.11
N SER A 250 7.71 31.26 1.26
CA SER A 250 7.06 32.49 1.71
C SER A 250 7.55 33.79 1.04
N ARG A 251 8.70 33.76 0.30
CA ARG A 251 9.40 34.97 -0.19
C ARG A 251 8.67 35.82 -1.26
N LYS A 252 7.63 35.29 -1.92
CA LYS A 252 6.78 36.05 -2.87
C LYS A 252 5.37 35.47 -2.86
N ASP A 253 4.34 36.27 -2.59
CA ASP A 253 2.94 35.84 -2.61
C ASP A 253 2.38 35.79 -4.02
N THR A 254 2.36 34.60 -4.59
CA THR A 254 1.65 34.29 -5.83
C THR A 254 0.57 33.25 -5.54
N ALA A 255 -0.54 33.28 -6.30
CA ALA A 255 -1.64 32.30 -6.15
C ALA A 255 -1.12 30.85 -6.20
N MET A 256 -0.14 30.57 -7.05
CA MET A 256 0.51 29.28 -7.15
C MET A 256 1.21 28.86 -5.84
N ARG A 257 1.93 29.78 -5.20
CA ARG A 257 2.62 29.46 -3.94
C ARG A 257 1.67 29.24 -2.79
N GLN A 258 0.55 29.92 -2.75
CA GLN A 258 -0.50 29.64 -1.77
C GLN A 258 -1.07 28.24 -1.93
N GLN A 259 -1.27 27.77 -3.16
CA GLN A 259 -1.71 26.38 -3.42
C GLN A 259 -0.63 25.37 -2.99
N ILE A 260 0.64 25.62 -3.30
CA ILE A 260 1.75 24.76 -2.84
C ILE A 260 1.83 24.74 -1.31
N LYS A 261 1.71 25.89 -0.64
CA LYS A 261 1.69 25.95 0.84
C LYS A 261 0.55 25.10 1.43
N ARG A 262 -0.66 25.18 0.85
CA ARG A 262 -1.80 24.35 1.29
C ARG A 262 -1.52 22.87 1.06
N PHE A 263 -0.94 22.50 -0.07
CA PHE A 263 -0.56 21.12 -0.39
C PHE A 263 0.49 20.58 0.59
N VAL A 264 1.53 21.35 0.90
CA VAL A 264 2.57 20.98 1.87
C VAL A 264 2.03 20.93 3.29
N ALA A 265 1.17 21.90 3.68
CA ALA A 265 0.69 22.01 5.05
C ALA A 265 -0.28 20.89 5.48
N TRP A 266 -1.02 20.28 4.55
CA TRP A 266 -2.02 19.26 4.88
C TRP A 266 -1.65 17.87 4.33
N PRO A 267 -1.74 17.58 3.02
CA PRO A 267 -1.51 16.22 2.54
C PRO A 267 -0.07 15.74 2.75
N VAL A 268 0.93 16.59 2.42
CA VAL A 268 2.34 16.19 2.56
C VAL A 268 2.72 16.05 4.04
N ARG A 269 2.25 16.94 4.93
CA ARG A 269 2.51 16.82 6.36
C ARG A 269 1.92 15.53 6.92
N PHE A 270 0.70 15.19 6.56
CA PHE A 270 0.04 13.98 7.05
C PHE A 270 0.72 12.71 6.54
N LEU A 271 1.09 12.68 5.26
CA LEU A 271 1.87 11.59 4.68
C LEU A 271 3.24 11.44 5.38
N LEU A 272 3.95 12.56 5.56
CA LEU A 272 5.24 12.56 6.23
C LEU A 272 5.13 12.10 7.68
N TRP A 273 4.09 12.53 8.40
CA TRP A 273 3.81 12.07 9.75
C TRP A 273 3.63 10.56 9.83
N LEU A 274 2.81 9.96 8.94
CA LEU A 274 2.61 8.51 8.89
C LEU A 274 3.91 7.77 8.55
N LEU A 275 4.72 8.29 7.62
CA LEU A 275 5.99 7.67 7.27
C LEU A 275 6.98 7.70 8.44
N LEU A 276 7.07 8.82 9.15
CA LEU A 276 7.92 8.96 10.34
C LEU A 276 7.43 8.07 11.48
N GLU A 277 6.12 7.95 11.66
CA GLU A 277 5.51 7.04 12.63
C GLU A 277 5.89 5.58 12.34
N GLN A 278 5.79 5.13 11.09
CA GLN A 278 6.21 3.79 10.66
C GLN A 278 7.69 3.52 10.94
N VAL A 279 8.56 4.50 10.65
CA VAL A 279 10.00 4.39 10.95
C VAL A 279 10.21 4.31 12.45
N GLY A 280 9.56 5.14 13.25
CA GLY A 280 9.67 5.12 14.71
C GLY A 280 9.21 3.81 15.34
N LEU A 281 8.10 3.24 14.85
CA LEU A 281 7.59 1.94 15.28
C LEU A 281 8.59 0.79 15.06
N SER A 282 9.46 0.89 14.04
CA SER A 282 10.48 -0.13 13.80
C SER A 282 11.56 -0.18 14.87
N PHE A 283 11.77 0.92 15.59
CA PHE A 283 12.72 1.01 16.70
C PHE A 283 12.11 0.61 18.04
N ILE A 284 10.78 0.64 18.17
CA ILE A 284 10.10 0.17 19.39
C ILE A 284 9.97 -1.34 19.29
N GLY A 285 10.55 -2.09 20.22
CA GLY A 285 10.55 -3.56 20.23
C GLY A 285 9.17 -4.18 20.47
N LEU A 286 8.25 -3.95 19.54
CA LEU A 286 6.87 -4.44 19.60
C LEU A 286 6.79 -5.94 19.31
N SER A 287 5.88 -6.64 20.02
CA SER A 287 5.57 -8.05 19.72
C SER A 287 4.97 -8.20 18.31
N MET A 288 5.15 -9.39 17.70
CA MET A 288 4.62 -9.67 16.36
C MET A 288 3.12 -9.44 16.25
N THR A 289 2.35 -9.87 17.25
CA THR A 289 0.89 -9.68 17.32
C THR A 289 0.49 -8.21 17.25
N VAL A 290 1.24 -7.40 17.96
CA VAL A 290 1.02 -5.97 18.04
C VAL A 290 1.43 -5.27 16.77
N ARG A 291 2.57 -5.65 16.21
CA ARG A 291 3.09 -5.12 14.96
C ARG A 291 2.13 -5.35 13.79
N THR A 292 1.40 -6.47 13.79
CA THR A 292 0.35 -6.73 12.78
C THR A 292 -0.90 -5.87 13.00
N LEU A 293 -1.32 -5.62 14.24
CA LEU A 293 -2.49 -4.79 14.54
C LEU A 293 -2.25 -3.30 14.23
N PHE A 294 -1.01 -2.80 14.45
CA PHE A 294 -0.65 -1.39 14.22
C PHE A 294 0.15 -1.16 12.94
N ARG A 295 0.22 -2.14 12.05
CA ARG A 295 0.61 -1.89 10.69
C ARG A 295 -0.42 -0.95 10.07
N PHE A 296 -0.02 0.30 9.83
CA PHE A 296 -0.84 1.25 9.06
C PHE A 296 -0.92 0.89 7.57
N ASP A 297 -0.69 -0.41 7.25
CA ASP A 297 -0.75 -0.90 5.87
C ASP A 297 -2.07 -0.53 5.16
N PRO A 298 -3.25 -0.56 5.82
CA PRO A 298 -4.47 -0.09 5.15
C PRO A 298 -4.61 1.43 5.10
N VAL A 299 -4.00 2.19 6.03
CA VAL A 299 -4.12 3.66 6.10
C VAL A 299 -3.21 4.37 5.12
N LEU A 300 -1.99 3.88 4.94
CA LEU A 300 -0.99 4.48 4.07
C LEU A 300 -1.46 4.63 2.61
N PRO A 301 -2.05 3.61 1.96
CA PRO A 301 -2.58 3.74 0.60
C PRO A 301 -3.66 4.82 0.46
N PHE A 302 -4.53 4.99 1.48
CA PHE A 302 -5.53 6.06 1.47
C PHE A 302 -4.90 7.44 1.52
N VAL A 303 -3.92 7.63 2.40
CA VAL A 303 -3.21 8.91 2.50
C VAL A 303 -2.40 9.19 1.24
N MET A 304 -1.76 8.18 0.66
CA MET A 304 -1.07 8.30 -0.63
C MET A 304 -2.04 8.68 -1.75
N THR A 305 -3.21 8.03 -1.82
CA THR A 305 -4.23 8.36 -2.81
C THR A 305 -4.77 9.78 -2.62
N TRP A 306 -5.07 10.17 -1.39
CA TRP A 306 -5.49 11.54 -1.08
C TRP A 306 -4.42 12.56 -1.48
N THR A 307 -3.16 12.30 -1.17
CA THR A 307 -2.03 13.15 -1.56
C THR A 307 -1.90 13.23 -3.08
N ALA A 308 -2.03 12.11 -3.80
CA ALA A 308 -2.01 12.05 -5.26
C ALA A 308 -3.16 12.86 -5.88
N LEU A 309 -4.39 12.76 -5.35
CA LEU A 309 -5.53 13.55 -5.81
C LEU A 309 -5.29 15.05 -5.62
N ARG A 310 -4.70 15.47 -4.50
CA ARG A 310 -4.33 16.88 -4.25
C ARG A 310 -3.17 17.33 -5.14
N LEU A 311 -2.25 16.44 -5.47
CA LEU A 311 -1.18 16.72 -6.43
C LEU A 311 -1.76 16.97 -7.85
N VAL A 312 -2.72 16.17 -8.28
CA VAL A 312 -3.45 16.41 -9.55
C VAL A 312 -4.08 17.79 -9.56
N ASP A 313 -4.72 18.21 -8.47
CA ASP A 313 -5.33 19.55 -8.37
C ASP A 313 -4.27 20.66 -8.50
N LEU A 314 -3.11 20.47 -7.88
CA LEU A 314 -1.99 21.41 -7.95
C LEU A 314 -1.42 21.49 -9.37
N ILE A 315 -1.24 20.35 -10.05
CA ILE A 315 -0.74 20.28 -11.44
C ILE A 315 -1.73 20.97 -12.38
N VAL A 316 -3.02 20.67 -12.27
CA VAL A 316 -4.07 21.28 -13.10
C VAL A 316 -4.13 22.80 -12.88
N PHE A 317 -4.01 23.24 -11.62
CA PHE A 317 -3.94 24.67 -11.32
C PHE A 317 -2.70 25.33 -11.96
N TRP A 318 -1.54 24.71 -11.86
CA TRP A 318 -0.30 25.18 -12.46
C TRP A 318 -0.39 25.30 -13.99
N TRP A 319 -0.95 24.28 -14.65
CA TRP A 319 -1.15 24.29 -16.10
C TRP A 319 -2.16 25.34 -16.52
N GLY A 320 -3.26 25.50 -15.77
CA GLY A 320 -4.25 26.53 -16.03
C GLY A 320 -3.67 27.95 -15.96
N GLU A 321 -2.84 28.22 -14.95
CA GLU A 321 -2.16 29.51 -14.82
C GLU A 321 -1.15 29.74 -15.95
N ARG A 322 -0.43 28.68 -16.36
CA ARG A 322 0.51 28.75 -17.49
C ARG A 322 -0.20 29.02 -18.82
N LEU A 323 -1.34 28.38 -19.06
CA LEU A 323 -2.15 28.59 -20.27
C LEU A 323 -2.73 30.01 -20.31
N ARG A 324 -3.21 30.52 -19.18
CA ARG A 324 -3.68 31.93 -19.07
C ARG A 324 -2.58 32.92 -19.44
N ARG A 325 -1.38 32.72 -18.92
CA ARG A 325 -0.22 33.59 -19.24
C ARG A 325 0.22 33.50 -20.71
N SER A 326 -0.09 32.38 -21.36
CA SER A 326 0.23 32.18 -22.80
C SER A 326 -0.89 32.65 -23.73
N GLY A 327 -1.97 33.25 -23.22
CA GLY A 327 -3.11 33.71 -24.02
C GLY A 327 -3.95 32.59 -24.63
N ARG A 328 -3.80 31.32 -24.16
CA ARG A 328 -4.51 30.14 -24.67
C ARG A 328 -5.66 29.75 -23.76
N GLU A 329 -6.62 30.66 -23.58
CA GLU A 329 -7.74 30.43 -22.64
C GLU A 329 -8.64 29.30 -23.09
N ASP A 330 -8.79 29.06 -24.40
CA ASP A 330 -9.61 27.96 -24.95
C ASP A 330 -9.14 26.58 -24.49
N ALA A 331 -7.84 26.39 -24.29
CA ALA A 331 -7.29 25.13 -23.81
C ALA A 331 -7.59 24.83 -22.33
N ILE A 332 -7.96 25.84 -21.54
CA ILE A 332 -8.32 25.67 -20.12
C ILE A 332 -9.58 24.81 -19.96
N VAL A 333 -10.51 24.90 -20.90
CA VAL A 333 -11.77 24.11 -20.90
C VAL A 333 -11.47 22.61 -20.84
N LEU A 334 -10.37 22.17 -21.46
CA LEU A 334 -9.97 20.76 -21.50
C LEU A 334 -9.36 20.26 -20.18
N LEU A 335 -8.87 21.15 -19.32
CA LEU A 335 -8.28 20.75 -18.03
C LEU A 335 -9.33 20.15 -17.07
N ARG A 336 -10.60 20.57 -17.17
CA ARG A 336 -11.68 20.05 -16.31
C ARG A 336 -11.97 18.56 -16.57
N PRO A 337 -12.29 18.15 -17.81
CA PRO A 337 -12.51 16.72 -18.12
C PRO A 337 -11.25 15.88 -17.89
N ALA A 338 -10.06 16.37 -18.23
CA ALA A 338 -8.80 15.68 -17.95
C ALA A 338 -8.58 15.43 -16.44
N ARG A 339 -8.80 16.45 -15.60
CA ARG A 339 -8.75 16.32 -14.13
C ARG A 339 -9.71 15.25 -13.64
N THR A 340 -10.95 15.25 -14.14
CA THR A 340 -11.97 14.28 -13.71
C THR A 340 -11.60 12.86 -14.12
N ALA A 341 -11.11 12.65 -15.36
CA ALA A 341 -10.66 11.35 -15.83
C ALA A 341 -9.50 10.80 -14.99
N ILE A 342 -8.47 11.63 -14.73
CA ILE A 342 -7.32 11.23 -13.89
C ILE A 342 -7.79 10.88 -12.47
N ARG A 343 -8.69 11.67 -11.88
CA ARG A 343 -9.23 11.40 -10.53
C ARG A 343 -10.00 10.08 -10.48
N ILE A 344 -10.86 9.80 -11.46
CA ILE A 344 -11.60 8.54 -11.55
C ILE A 344 -10.61 7.37 -11.63
N THR A 345 -9.60 7.46 -12.51
CA THR A 345 -8.58 6.41 -12.65
C THR A 345 -7.82 6.17 -11.34
N LEU A 346 -7.38 7.24 -10.65
CA LEU A 346 -6.67 7.12 -9.38
C LEU A 346 -7.54 6.50 -8.28
N VAL A 347 -8.82 6.92 -8.17
CA VAL A 347 -9.74 6.36 -7.18
C VAL A 347 -10.03 4.90 -7.48
N THR A 348 -10.27 4.54 -8.74
CA THR A 348 -10.51 3.14 -9.15
C THR A 348 -9.29 2.27 -8.85
N ALA A 349 -8.07 2.73 -9.18
CA ALA A 349 -6.84 2.01 -8.85
C ALA A 349 -6.66 1.83 -7.33
N ALA A 350 -6.94 2.87 -6.53
CA ALA A 350 -6.86 2.81 -5.09
C ALA A 350 -7.87 1.83 -4.47
N VAL A 351 -9.10 1.80 -5.00
CA VAL A 351 -10.14 0.85 -4.56
C VAL A 351 -9.73 -0.57 -4.88
N LEU A 352 -9.23 -0.83 -6.09
CA LEU A 352 -8.74 -2.16 -6.48
C LEU A 352 -7.58 -2.62 -5.60
N PHE A 353 -6.60 -1.73 -5.34
CA PHE A 353 -5.49 -2.01 -4.46
C PHE A 353 -5.96 -2.33 -3.03
N TRP A 354 -6.95 -1.59 -2.52
CA TRP A 354 -7.52 -1.84 -1.20
C TRP A 354 -8.26 -3.18 -1.14
N LEU A 355 -9.07 -3.51 -2.17
CA LEU A 355 -9.76 -4.80 -2.27
C LEU A 355 -8.78 -5.98 -2.29
N ASP A 356 -7.65 -5.85 -2.99
CA ASP A 356 -6.58 -6.84 -3.02
C ASP A 356 -5.96 -7.06 -1.62
N ASN A 357 -5.71 -5.96 -0.90
CA ASN A 357 -5.15 -6.03 0.46
C ASN A 357 -6.07 -6.71 1.49
N ILE A 358 -7.37 -6.68 1.29
CA ILE A 358 -8.35 -7.41 2.14
C ILE A 358 -8.59 -8.85 1.66
N GLY A 359 -7.81 -9.33 0.69
CA GLY A 359 -7.83 -10.71 0.21
C GLY A 359 -8.90 -11.01 -0.84
N LEU A 360 -9.59 -10.00 -1.40
CA LEU A 360 -10.54 -10.19 -2.49
C LEU A 360 -9.80 -10.41 -3.82
N LYS A 361 -10.22 -11.40 -4.60
CA LYS A 361 -9.65 -11.67 -5.92
C LYS A 361 -10.03 -10.56 -6.91
N VAL A 362 -9.17 -9.55 -7.05
CA VAL A 362 -9.41 -8.40 -7.95
C VAL A 362 -9.31 -8.75 -9.43
N SER A 363 -8.81 -9.93 -9.80
CA SER A 363 -8.69 -10.38 -11.19
C SER A 363 -10.02 -10.38 -11.95
N THR A 364 -11.11 -10.78 -11.30
CA THR A 364 -12.46 -10.77 -11.91
C THR A 364 -12.95 -9.34 -12.15
N LEU A 365 -12.69 -8.42 -11.20
CA LEU A 365 -13.03 -7.00 -11.35
C LEU A 365 -12.20 -6.34 -12.47
N LEU A 366 -10.90 -6.68 -12.54
CA LEU A 366 -10.02 -6.22 -13.61
C LEU A 366 -10.45 -6.74 -14.98
N ALA A 367 -10.91 -7.99 -15.08
CA ALA A 367 -11.45 -8.54 -16.31
C ALA A 367 -12.71 -7.76 -16.76
N GLY A 368 -13.64 -7.49 -15.84
CA GLY A 368 -14.83 -6.69 -16.11
C GLY A 368 -14.49 -5.24 -16.52
N LEU A 369 -13.57 -4.60 -15.81
CA LEU A 369 -13.06 -3.27 -16.15
C LEU A 369 -12.33 -3.27 -17.51
N GLY A 370 -11.65 -4.36 -17.86
CA GLY A 370 -10.99 -4.52 -19.16
C GLY A 370 -11.99 -4.52 -20.32
N VAL A 371 -13.08 -5.28 -20.20
CA VAL A 371 -14.16 -5.30 -21.20
C VAL A 371 -14.85 -3.94 -21.29
N GLY A 372 -15.20 -3.34 -20.15
CA GLY A 372 -15.76 -1.99 -20.10
C GLY A 372 -14.81 -0.93 -20.67
N GLY A 373 -13.51 -1.04 -20.37
CA GLY A 373 -12.47 -0.18 -20.91
C GLY A 373 -12.34 -0.28 -22.44
N LEU A 374 -12.48 -1.49 -23.00
CA LEU A 374 -12.49 -1.69 -24.44
C LEU A 374 -13.67 -0.98 -25.09
N ALA A 375 -14.87 -1.09 -24.49
CA ALA A 375 -16.06 -0.39 -24.98
C ALA A 375 -15.86 1.14 -24.99
N VAL A 376 -15.28 1.70 -23.90
CA VAL A 376 -14.95 3.14 -23.82
C VAL A 376 -13.88 3.52 -24.83
N ALA A 377 -12.84 2.68 -25.04
CA ALA A 377 -11.79 2.93 -26.02
C ALA A 377 -12.33 2.98 -27.45
N LEU A 378 -13.23 2.05 -27.81
CA LEU A 378 -13.91 2.04 -29.11
C LEU A 378 -14.79 3.28 -29.31
N ALA A 379 -15.54 3.68 -28.27
CA ALA A 379 -16.38 4.89 -28.34
C ALA A 379 -15.54 6.18 -28.44
N ALA A 380 -14.33 6.22 -27.87
CA ALA A 380 -13.41 7.36 -27.92
C ALA A 380 -12.47 7.37 -29.13
N GLN A 381 -12.48 6.34 -29.96
CA GLN A 381 -11.51 6.10 -31.04
C GLN A 381 -11.37 7.29 -31.98
N ASP A 382 -12.49 7.86 -32.49
CA ASP A 382 -12.43 8.96 -33.43
C ASP A 382 -11.93 10.27 -32.81
N THR A 383 -12.21 10.49 -31.52
CA THR A 383 -11.66 11.62 -30.79
C THR A 383 -10.14 11.51 -30.68
N LEU A 384 -9.64 10.31 -30.40
CA LEU A 384 -8.20 10.04 -30.27
C LEU A 384 -7.48 10.17 -31.63
N LYS A 385 -8.09 9.66 -32.72
CA LYS A 385 -7.53 9.83 -34.09
C LYS A 385 -7.37 11.31 -34.43
N ASN A 386 -8.38 12.13 -34.15
CA ASN A 386 -8.34 13.56 -34.44
C ASN A 386 -7.29 14.29 -33.58
N LEU A 387 -7.13 13.92 -32.31
CA LEU A 387 -6.09 14.46 -31.46
C LEU A 387 -4.68 14.12 -31.98
N LEU A 388 -4.46 12.86 -32.37
CA LEU A 388 -3.18 12.43 -32.97
C LEU A 388 -2.93 13.13 -34.30
N GLY A 389 -3.96 13.31 -35.13
CA GLY A 389 -3.88 14.10 -36.36
C GLY A 389 -3.44 15.54 -36.10
N SER A 390 -3.98 16.20 -35.07
CA SER A 390 -3.52 17.54 -34.66
C SER A 390 -2.05 17.56 -34.29
N ILE A 391 -1.61 16.58 -33.50
CA ILE A 391 -0.20 16.47 -33.07
C ILE A 391 0.72 16.30 -34.28
N MET A 392 0.35 15.43 -35.25
CA MET A 392 1.11 15.23 -36.48
C MET A 392 1.22 16.52 -37.30
N ILE A 393 0.10 17.21 -37.49
CA ILE A 393 0.09 18.50 -38.21
C ILE A 393 1.01 19.54 -37.52
N LEU A 394 1.02 19.59 -36.18
CA LEU A 394 1.84 20.52 -35.43
C LEU A 394 3.33 20.15 -35.42
N LEU A 395 3.68 18.87 -35.51
CA LEU A 395 5.06 18.39 -35.57
C LEU A 395 5.65 18.55 -36.97
N ASP A 396 4.98 18.02 -38.01
CA ASP A 396 5.45 17.96 -39.37
C ASP A 396 5.26 19.31 -40.11
N LYS A 397 4.28 20.09 -39.63
CA LYS A 397 3.95 21.42 -40.17
C LYS A 397 3.76 21.41 -41.70
N PRO A 398 2.92 20.54 -42.27
CA PRO A 398 2.64 20.57 -43.70
C PRO A 398 2.08 21.92 -44.13
N TYR A 399 1.35 22.59 -43.25
CA TYR A 399 0.84 23.94 -43.39
C TYR A 399 0.87 24.70 -42.06
N LYS A 400 0.68 26.00 -42.10
CA LYS A 400 0.56 26.87 -40.89
C LYS A 400 -0.70 27.74 -41.01
N VAL A 401 -1.16 28.26 -39.87
CA VAL A 401 -2.22 29.28 -39.83
C VAL A 401 -1.77 30.46 -40.69
N GLY A 402 -2.69 30.98 -41.53
CA GLY A 402 -2.45 32.05 -42.49
C GLY A 402 -1.97 31.59 -43.88
N GLN A 403 -1.62 30.32 -44.09
CA GLN A 403 -1.22 29.79 -45.40
C GLN A 403 -2.47 29.35 -46.20
N ARG A 404 -2.40 29.61 -47.50
CA ARG A 404 -3.39 29.11 -48.50
C ARG A 404 -3.02 27.68 -48.86
N ILE A 405 -3.98 26.78 -48.72
CA ILE A 405 -3.84 25.36 -49.07
C ILE A 405 -5.05 24.87 -49.85
N VAL A 406 -4.82 23.81 -50.63
CA VAL A 406 -5.90 23.03 -51.20
C VAL A 406 -5.95 21.68 -50.48
N ALA A 407 -7.09 21.35 -49.92
CA ALA A 407 -7.32 20.11 -49.18
C ALA A 407 -8.72 19.63 -49.44
N LYS A 408 -8.92 18.36 -49.82
CA LYS A 408 -10.23 17.78 -50.19
C LYS A 408 -10.99 18.58 -51.28
N GLY A 409 -10.28 19.22 -52.21
CA GLY A 409 -10.91 20.08 -53.21
C GLY A 409 -11.35 21.46 -52.69
N HIS A 410 -11.09 21.78 -51.46
CA HIS A 410 -11.32 23.09 -50.86
C HIS A 410 -10.06 23.95 -50.97
N ASP A 411 -10.15 25.08 -51.67
CA ASP A 411 -9.08 26.08 -51.80
C ASP A 411 -9.35 27.25 -50.83
N GLY A 412 -8.46 27.46 -49.88
CA GLY A 412 -8.67 28.50 -48.87
C GLY A 412 -7.46 28.73 -47.97
N VAL A 413 -7.63 29.71 -47.07
CA VAL A 413 -6.62 30.08 -46.08
C VAL A 413 -6.92 29.44 -44.74
N VAL A 414 -5.94 28.79 -44.13
CA VAL A 414 -6.05 28.20 -42.79
C VAL A 414 -6.21 29.29 -41.75
N GLU A 415 -7.36 29.31 -41.05
CA GLU A 415 -7.65 30.28 -40.01
C GLU A 415 -7.18 29.76 -38.62
N GLU A 416 -7.46 28.46 -38.38
CA GLU A 416 -7.19 27.84 -37.06
C GLU A 416 -6.88 26.35 -37.21
N ILE A 417 -5.92 25.87 -36.45
CA ILE A 417 -5.65 24.46 -36.24
C ILE A 417 -6.06 24.13 -34.81
N GLY A 418 -7.26 23.59 -34.64
CA GLY A 418 -7.81 23.17 -33.35
C GLY A 418 -7.33 21.77 -32.95
N LEU A 419 -7.78 21.28 -31.78
CA LEU A 419 -7.44 19.93 -31.26
C LEU A 419 -8.13 18.81 -32.03
N ARG A 420 -9.28 19.08 -32.64
CA ARG A 420 -10.08 18.09 -33.35
C ARG A 420 -10.12 18.36 -34.86
N SER A 421 -10.10 19.63 -35.27
CA SER A 421 -10.35 20.03 -36.66
C SER A 421 -9.57 21.28 -37.03
N THR A 422 -9.26 21.39 -38.31
CA THR A 422 -8.69 22.59 -38.95
C THR A 422 -9.81 23.39 -39.63
N ARG A 423 -9.84 24.70 -39.39
CA ARG A 423 -10.77 25.65 -40.04
C ARG A 423 -10.08 26.40 -41.14
N MET A 424 -10.73 26.45 -42.27
CA MET A 424 -10.25 27.15 -43.47
C MET A 424 -11.28 28.15 -43.97
N ARG A 425 -10.85 29.34 -44.38
CA ARG A 425 -11.64 30.32 -45.09
C ARG A 425 -11.44 30.11 -46.58
N LEU A 426 -12.47 29.70 -47.25
CA LEU A 426 -12.46 29.52 -48.71
C LEU A 426 -12.39 30.85 -49.43
N LEU A 427 -11.92 30.85 -50.67
CA LEU A 427 -11.89 32.04 -51.52
C LEU A 427 -13.24 32.66 -51.79
N THR A 428 -14.31 31.85 -51.68
CA THR A 428 -15.71 32.28 -51.77
C THR A 428 -16.22 33.00 -50.51
N GLY A 429 -15.37 33.09 -49.43
CA GLY A 429 -15.74 33.67 -48.15
C GLY A 429 -16.37 32.67 -47.16
N HIS A 430 -16.74 31.47 -47.56
CA HIS A 430 -17.28 30.44 -46.64
C HIS A 430 -16.19 29.85 -45.76
N GLN A 431 -16.57 29.39 -44.54
CA GLN A 431 -15.68 28.67 -43.65
C GLN A 431 -15.96 27.16 -43.77
N THR A 432 -14.89 26.38 -43.99
CA THR A 432 -14.92 24.92 -43.99
C THR A 432 -14.16 24.41 -42.77
N THR A 433 -14.70 23.36 -42.12
CA THR A 433 -14.11 22.68 -40.99
C THR A 433 -13.81 21.23 -41.39
N ILE A 434 -12.56 20.82 -41.34
CA ILE A 434 -12.12 19.46 -41.73
C ILE A 434 -11.52 18.80 -40.49
N PRO A 435 -11.91 17.54 -40.14
CA PRO A 435 -11.30 16.78 -39.06
C PRO A 435 -9.80 16.60 -39.25
N ASN A 436 -9.01 16.68 -38.15
CA ASN A 436 -7.57 16.65 -38.27
C ASN A 436 -7.01 15.25 -38.60
N ASP A 437 -7.73 14.19 -38.29
CA ASP A 437 -7.33 12.84 -38.70
C ASP A 437 -7.45 12.68 -40.24
N GLU A 438 -8.41 13.33 -40.87
CA GLU A 438 -8.50 13.40 -42.35
C GLU A 438 -7.38 14.27 -42.92
N MET A 439 -7.20 15.48 -42.35
CA MET A 439 -6.14 16.40 -42.80
C MET A 439 -4.72 15.79 -42.71
N ALA A 440 -4.48 14.89 -41.75
CA ALA A 440 -3.21 14.19 -41.60
C ALA A 440 -2.99 13.04 -42.61
N ARG A 441 -4.05 12.61 -43.32
CA ARG A 441 -3.98 11.48 -44.25
C ARG A 441 -4.15 11.83 -45.73
N ILE A 442 -4.68 13.01 -46.01
CA ILE A 442 -4.90 13.46 -47.38
C ILE A 442 -3.68 14.19 -47.93
N ASP A 443 -3.60 14.24 -49.25
CA ASP A 443 -2.64 15.09 -49.92
C ASP A 443 -3.04 16.56 -49.77
N ILE A 444 -2.06 17.38 -49.33
CA ILE A 444 -2.24 18.81 -49.10
C ILE A 444 -1.34 19.57 -50.05
N GLU A 445 -1.97 20.33 -50.96
CA GLU A 445 -1.22 21.26 -51.80
C GLU A 445 -1.07 22.59 -51.07
N ASN A 446 0.17 22.94 -50.67
CA ASN A 446 0.47 24.18 -49.95
C ASN A 446 0.85 25.30 -50.92
N ILE A 447 -0.14 26.01 -51.38
CA ILE A 447 0.02 27.15 -52.29
C ILE A 447 0.80 28.30 -51.59
N GLY A 448 0.66 28.46 -50.29
CA GLY A 448 1.36 29.48 -49.52
C GLY A 448 2.87 29.28 -49.40
N ARG A 449 3.41 28.08 -49.73
CA ARG A 449 4.85 27.75 -49.72
C ARG A 449 5.48 27.71 -51.12
N ARG A 450 4.76 28.03 -52.19
CA ARG A 450 5.29 27.99 -53.54
C ARG A 450 6.45 28.98 -53.67
N PRO A 451 7.61 28.59 -54.28
CA PRO A 451 8.74 29.49 -54.50
C PRO A 451 8.53 30.44 -55.70
N HIS A 452 7.66 30.04 -56.64
CA HIS A 452 7.36 30.84 -57.82
C HIS A 452 5.92 30.59 -58.28
N ILE A 453 5.42 31.49 -59.11
CA ILE A 453 4.08 31.34 -59.75
C ILE A 453 4.35 31.03 -61.22
N ARG A 454 3.91 29.83 -61.65
CA ARG A 454 3.89 29.50 -63.05
C ARG A 454 2.68 30.20 -63.69
N ARG A 455 2.90 31.08 -64.65
CA ARG A 455 1.86 31.63 -65.49
C ARG A 455 1.91 30.92 -66.86
N LEU A 456 0.85 30.26 -67.21
CA LEU A 456 0.68 29.69 -68.54
C LEU A 456 -0.27 30.59 -69.30
N ALA A 457 0.17 31.09 -70.48
CA ALA A 457 -0.65 31.85 -71.40
C ALA A 457 -0.55 31.20 -72.78
N ASN A 458 -1.69 30.89 -73.35
CA ASN A 458 -1.77 30.47 -74.73
C ASN A 458 -1.82 31.75 -75.61
N ILE A 459 -0.78 31.99 -76.40
CA ILE A 459 -0.76 33.09 -77.32
C ILE A 459 -1.17 32.53 -78.69
N GLY A 460 -2.35 32.95 -79.12
CA GLY A 460 -2.78 32.67 -80.51
C GLY A 460 -2.08 33.63 -81.45
N ILE A 461 -1.39 33.09 -82.46
CA ILE A 461 -0.83 33.85 -83.57
C ILE A 461 -1.66 33.58 -84.80
N THR A 462 -1.80 34.58 -85.61
CA THR A 462 -2.42 34.43 -86.95
C THR A 462 -1.49 33.69 -87.86
N TYR A 463 -2.03 32.97 -88.87
CA TYR A 463 -1.23 32.22 -89.84
C TYR A 463 -0.28 33.10 -90.64
N ASP A 464 -0.57 34.40 -90.80
CA ASP A 464 0.21 35.36 -91.54
C ASP A 464 1.32 36.06 -90.74
N THR A 465 1.62 35.57 -89.48
CA THR A 465 2.68 36.12 -88.62
C THR A 465 4.04 35.66 -89.17
N PRO A 466 4.92 36.56 -89.63
CA PRO A 466 6.23 36.18 -90.17
C PRO A 466 7.10 35.62 -89.07
N PRO A 467 7.92 34.58 -89.38
CA PRO A 467 8.91 34.07 -88.41
C PRO A 467 10.03 35.07 -88.31
N GLU A 468 10.30 35.71 -87.14
CA GLU A 468 11.54 36.40 -86.82
C GLU A 468 12.50 35.46 -86.16
#